data_355ff3c5ccaa971042e5a377b8e7cd74
#
_entry.id   355ff3c5ccaa971042e5a377b8e7cd74
#
_cell.length_a   1.000
_cell.length_b   1.000
_cell.length_c   1.000
_cell.angle_alpha   90.00
_cell.angle_beta   90.00
_cell.angle_gamma   90.00
#
_symmetry.space_group_name_H-M   'P 1'
#
loop_
_entity.id
_entity.type
_entity.pdbx_description
1 polymer ?
#
loop_
_entity_poly.entity_id
_entity_poly.type
_entity_poly.pdbx_seq_one_letter_code
_entity_poly.pdbx_strand_id
1 'polypeptide(L)'
;MTESTVAIVGSGIVGTTMAYHLANQGIDVEVFEKGPEYPYPHDRQFREKILYLYDNPAYRLPQDLQHLTLSGDYQRDLNSERIMVVGGSATVWQAITLRMLPQDFKTRSLYGYGDDWPLAYDDLEPYYGKAEALLGVSGTDADNPFAPRRSSPYPLPEFALSYDDAIFAERLRQHGIVLHTTPQARTRAAYEARPGCMNFGTCRVCPIGARYSPNYHLLRAIETGRCRVHSNTSVRRLVVDATGRARALVYQRNDEATPREHGAEVIIVAAGALESTRLLLLSASERHPDGLGNDGGHVGQHLTLHHLWSGSLHYKEHFQPGRFGGYTARSHQFLDPPNRGKHGGVVVDFSSQLFANNVVFHTDVPEHRRTGLQVVEVLNARRQWRDIVMQAESTPGPQKYVARSTQRDRFGDPYLHVKYEATALDHETYRFGRELFDRVMAATGADEGKFASTKHFTSGHHHMGTCRMGHGVRDSVVDQFGKIHGTPNLFVVGGSNFVSPGAVNPTLTMVALAIRTTEYMVDRLL
;
A
#
# COMPACT_ATOMS: atom_id res chain seq x y z
N MET A 1 -19.89 -25.11 15.70
CA MET A 1 -19.14 -24.17 14.86
C MET A 1 -20.07 -23.00 14.57
N THR A 2 -19.59 -21.77 14.71
CA THR A 2 -20.28 -20.61 14.15
C THR A 2 -20.00 -20.61 12.65
N GLU A 3 -20.98 -20.25 11.85
CA GLU A 3 -20.90 -20.29 10.39
C GLU A 3 -21.30 -18.92 9.83
N SER A 4 -20.66 -18.53 8.74
CA SER A 4 -21.02 -17.36 7.95
C SER A 4 -21.02 -17.70 6.46
N THR A 5 -21.68 -16.90 5.64
CA THR A 5 -21.57 -17.07 4.18
C THR A 5 -20.15 -16.73 3.73
N VAL A 6 -19.58 -15.63 4.21
CA VAL A 6 -18.22 -15.20 3.86
C VAL A 6 -17.38 -14.91 5.10
N ALA A 7 -16.17 -15.49 5.18
CA ALA A 7 -15.17 -15.13 6.16
C ALA A 7 -14.00 -14.38 5.48
N ILE A 8 -13.66 -13.21 6.01
CA ILE A 8 -12.56 -12.34 5.49
C ILE A 8 -11.44 -12.28 6.52
N VAL A 9 -10.22 -12.59 6.12
CA VAL A 9 -9.01 -12.45 6.94
C VAL A 9 -8.30 -11.15 6.60
N GLY A 10 -8.30 -10.22 7.55
CA GLY A 10 -7.74 -8.87 7.42
C GLY A 10 -8.78 -7.81 7.10
N SER A 11 -8.82 -6.76 7.92
CA SER A 11 -9.72 -5.61 7.81
C SER A 11 -9.08 -4.40 7.12
N GLY A 12 -7.96 -4.58 6.44
CA GLY A 12 -7.31 -3.53 5.64
C GLY A 12 -8.23 -3.03 4.52
N ILE A 13 -7.75 -2.07 3.71
CA ILE A 13 -8.56 -1.42 2.67
C ILE A 13 -9.23 -2.42 1.72
N VAL A 14 -8.58 -3.53 1.38
CA VAL A 14 -9.11 -4.59 0.51
C VAL A 14 -10.23 -5.35 1.22
N GLY A 15 -9.95 -5.92 2.41
CA GLY A 15 -10.95 -6.69 3.17
C GLY A 15 -12.17 -5.84 3.52
N THR A 16 -11.97 -4.58 3.91
CA THR A 16 -13.06 -3.63 4.16
C THR A 16 -13.88 -3.33 2.91
N THR A 17 -13.24 -3.11 1.75
CA THR A 17 -13.95 -2.89 0.48
C THR A 17 -14.86 -4.08 0.15
N MET A 18 -14.34 -5.29 0.28
CA MET A 18 -15.11 -6.51 0.01
C MET A 18 -16.22 -6.70 1.04
N ALA A 19 -15.95 -6.53 2.34
CA ALA A 19 -16.96 -6.61 3.40
C ALA A 19 -18.11 -5.62 3.18
N TYR A 20 -17.79 -4.37 2.82
CA TYR A 20 -18.78 -3.34 2.54
C TYR A 20 -19.68 -3.71 1.36
N HIS A 21 -19.11 -4.15 0.25
CA HIS A 21 -19.90 -4.53 -0.94
C HIS A 21 -20.77 -5.77 -0.67
N LEU A 22 -20.22 -6.81 -0.03
CA LEU A 22 -20.96 -8.04 0.28
C LEU A 22 -22.09 -7.80 1.28
N ALA A 23 -21.84 -7.06 2.37
CA ALA A 23 -22.86 -6.75 3.37
C ALA A 23 -24.02 -5.92 2.79
N ASN A 24 -23.73 -4.98 1.87
CA ASN A 24 -24.77 -4.22 1.18
C ASN A 24 -25.57 -5.05 0.16
N GLN A 25 -25.07 -6.22 -0.25
CA GLN A 25 -25.81 -7.20 -1.05
C GLN A 25 -26.61 -8.19 -0.18
N GLY A 26 -26.64 -7.98 1.15
CA GLY A 26 -27.37 -8.83 2.09
C GLY A 26 -26.64 -10.11 2.50
N ILE A 27 -25.37 -10.24 2.18
CA ILE A 27 -24.52 -11.40 2.47
C ILE A 27 -23.92 -11.26 3.86
N ASP A 28 -23.95 -12.33 4.68
CA ASP A 28 -23.37 -12.35 6.02
C ASP A 28 -21.85 -12.49 5.95
N VAL A 29 -21.15 -11.54 6.56
CA VAL A 29 -19.69 -11.42 6.53
C VAL A 29 -19.11 -11.39 7.94
N GLU A 30 -18.12 -12.23 8.19
CA GLU A 30 -17.30 -12.19 9.41
C GLU A 30 -15.86 -11.78 9.05
N VAL A 31 -15.37 -10.69 9.64
CA VAL A 31 -14.02 -10.16 9.39
C VAL A 31 -13.12 -10.45 10.58
N PHE A 32 -11.97 -11.07 10.35
CA PHE A 32 -11.00 -11.42 11.38
C PHE A 32 -9.76 -10.54 11.24
N GLU A 33 -9.48 -9.72 12.27
CA GLU A 33 -8.36 -8.79 12.29
C GLU A 33 -7.41 -9.07 13.45
N LYS A 34 -6.15 -9.26 13.14
CA LYS A 34 -5.09 -9.56 14.10
C LYS A 34 -4.85 -8.43 15.10
N GLY A 35 -5.00 -7.20 14.65
CA GLY A 35 -4.74 -6.00 15.43
C GLY A 35 -5.94 -5.49 16.24
N PRO A 36 -5.68 -4.52 17.12
CA PRO A 36 -6.72 -3.86 17.92
C PRO A 36 -7.60 -2.95 17.05
N GLU A 37 -8.77 -2.64 17.59
CA GLU A 37 -9.67 -1.63 17.07
C GLU A 37 -9.46 -0.29 17.78
N TYR A 38 -9.52 0.80 17.01
CA TYR A 38 -9.52 2.16 17.52
C TYR A 38 -10.76 2.91 17.03
N PRO A 39 -11.33 3.81 17.85
CA PRO A 39 -12.50 4.60 17.46
C PRO A 39 -12.30 5.37 16.16
N TYR A 40 -13.35 5.45 15.34
CA TYR A 40 -13.36 6.25 14.12
C TYR A 40 -14.63 7.12 14.08
N PRO A 41 -14.56 8.41 13.74
CA PRO A 41 -13.32 9.18 13.54
C PRO A 41 -12.48 9.17 14.82
N HIS A 42 -11.16 9.17 14.66
CA HIS A 42 -10.24 8.96 15.79
C HIS A 42 -10.55 9.86 16.96
N ASP A 43 -10.60 9.30 18.16
CA ASP A 43 -10.84 10.05 19.39
C ASP A 43 -9.68 11.01 19.70
N ARG A 44 -9.90 11.88 20.70
CA ARG A 44 -8.92 12.88 21.09
C ARG A 44 -7.61 12.26 21.56
N GLN A 45 -7.68 11.21 22.38
CA GLN A 45 -6.48 10.56 22.94
C GLN A 45 -5.63 9.92 21.84
N PHE A 46 -6.29 9.28 20.88
CA PHE A 46 -5.62 8.68 19.73
C PHE A 46 -4.96 9.75 18.85
N ARG A 47 -5.68 10.85 18.56
CA ARG A 47 -5.13 11.97 17.78
C ARG A 47 -3.93 12.62 18.47
N GLU A 48 -4.03 12.86 19.77
CA GLU A 48 -2.93 13.43 20.55
C GLU A 48 -1.69 12.53 20.53
N LYS A 49 -1.86 11.23 20.75
CA LYS A 49 -0.75 10.28 20.71
C LYS A 49 -0.04 10.26 19.36
N ILE A 50 -0.76 10.37 18.23
CA ILE A 50 -0.17 10.31 16.90
C ILE A 50 0.42 11.65 16.46
N LEU A 51 -0.22 12.74 16.80
CA LEU A 51 0.28 14.07 16.47
C LEU A 51 1.56 14.43 17.22
N TYR A 52 1.69 13.96 18.46
CA TYR A 52 2.83 14.27 19.31
C TYR A 52 3.91 13.18 19.31
N LEU A 53 3.58 11.95 18.96
CA LEU A 53 4.51 10.82 18.97
C LEU A 53 4.59 10.22 17.58
N TYR A 54 5.55 10.67 16.78
CA TYR A 54 5.76 10.21 15.40
C TYR A 54 5.97 8.68 15.29
N ASP A 55 6.54 8.08 16.33
CA ASP A 55 6.76 6.63 16.49
C ASP A 55 5.83 6.07 17.58
N ASN A 56 4.52 6.16 17.38
CA ASN A 56 3.61 5.69 18.41
C ASN A 56 3.54 4.16 18.48
N PRO A 57 4.01 3.54 19.57
CA PRO A 57 3.91 2.10 19.78
C PRO A 57 2.46 1.61 19.87
N ALA A 58 1.47 2.49 20.05
CA ALA A 58 0.05 2.09 20.12
C ALA A 58 -0.47 1.43 18.83
N TYR A 59 0.17 1.65 17.68
CA TYR A 59 -0.16 0.97 16.43
C TYR A 59 0.61 -0.32 16.19
N ARG A 60 1.57 -0.64 17.03
CA ARG A 60 2.38 -1.84 16.87
C ARG A 60 1.73 -2.97 17.65
N LEU A 61 1.54 -4.10 16.98
CA LEU A 61 1.31 -5.35 17.70
C LEU A 61 2.53 -5.66 18.59
N PRO A 62 2.33 -6.41 19.68
CA PRO A 62 3.46 -6.99 20.40
C PRO A 62 4.44 -7.65 19.43
N GLN A 63 5.74 -7.49 19.67
CA GLN A 63 6.80 -7.98 18.75
C GLN A 63 6.69 -9.47 18.47
N ASP A 64 6.24 -10.24 19.45
CA ASP A 64 6.01 -11.68 19.33
C ASP A 64 4.89 -12.08 18.37
N LEU A 65 4.06 -11.12 17.90
CA LEU A 65 3.01 -11.36 16.91
C LEU A 65 3.34 -10.86 15.50
N GLN A 66 4.39 -10.08 15.32
CA GLN A 66 4.70 -9.47 14.03
C GLN A 66 6.18 -9.59 13.61
N HIS A 67 6.95 -10.41 14.30
CA HIS A 67 8.39 -10.51 14.04
C HIS A 67 8.69 -11.10 12.66
N LEU A 68 9.62 -10.43 11.95
CA LEU A 68 10.16 -10.88 10.68
C LEU A 68 11.68 -10.98 10.80
N THR A 69 12.26 -11.96 10.13
CA THR A 69 13.69 -12.00 9.86
C THR A 69 13.97 -11.54 8.45
N LEU A 70 15.07 -10.81 8.25
CA LEU A 70 15.44 -10.21 6.97
C LEU A 70 16.83 -10.67 6.55
N SER A 71 17.02 -10.80 5.24
CA SER A 71 18.33 -10.98 4.62
C SER A 71 18.39 -10.32 3.25
N GLY A 72 19.62 -10.01 2.78
CA GLY A 72 19.87 -9.33 1.51
C GLY A 72 20.02 -7.82 1.65
N ASP A 73 19.68 -7.08 0.59
CA ASP A 73 19.96 -5.66 0.45
C ASP A 73 18.97 -4.74 1.18
N TYR A 74 17.85 -5.31 1.66
CA TYR A 74 16.82 -4.55 2.36
C TYR A 74 17.17 -4.45 3.85
N GLN A 75 17.30 -3.22 4.36
CA GLN A 75 17.80 -3.00 5.73
C GLN A 75 16.80 -2.33 6.69
N ARG A 76 15.60 -1.96 6.22
CA ARG A 76 14.58 -1.43 7.11
C ARG A 76 13.79 -2.55 7.77
N ASP A 77 13.37 -2.31 9.01
CA ASP A 77 12.41 -3.18 9.68
C ASP A 77 11.04 -3.10 8.98
N LEU A 78 10.72 -4.15 8.20
CA LEU A 78 9.42 -4.27 7.54
C LEU A 78 8.23 -4.26 8.50
N ASN A 79 8.43 -4.55 9.79
CA ASN A 79 7.37 -4.43 10.79
C ASN A 79 6.99 -2.97 11.03
N SER A 80 7.93 -2.04 10.87
CA SER A 80 7.66 -0.59 10.97
C SER A 80 6.91 -0.04 9.76
N GLU A 81 6.83 -0.79 8.66
CA GLU A 81 6.22 -0.38 7.40
C GLU A 81 4.77 -0.86 7.22
N ARG A 82 4.28 -1.67 8.13
CA ARG A 82 2.89 -2.17 8.12
C ARG A 82 2.24 -1.96 9.47
N ILE A 83 0.96 -1.61 9.41
CA ILE A 83 0.17 -1.36 10.61
C ILE A 83 -0.94 -2.40 10.67
N MET A 84 -0.96 -3.15 11.75
CA MET A 84 -1.94 -4.20 12.02
C MET A 84 -2.94 -3.70 13.05
N VAL A 85 -4.00 -3.09 12.56
CA VAL A 85 -5.15 -2.57 13.33
C VAL A 85 -6.40 -2.74 12.47
N VAL A 86 -7.57 -2.63 13.05
CA VAL A 86 -8.80 -2.53 12.26
C VAL A 86 -8.71 -1.36 11.29
N GLY A 87 -8.83 -1.63 9.99
CA GLY A 87 -8.57 -0.70 8.89
C GLY A 87 -7.17 -0.80 8.27
N GLY A 88 -6.24 -1.49 8.93
CA GLY A 88 -4.88 -1.75 8.42
C GLY A 88 -4.05 -0.49 8.14
N SER A 89 -3.01 -0.62 7.32
CA SER A 89 -2.06 0.47 7.01
C SER A 89 -2.70 1.69 6.34
N ALA A 90 -3.88 1.54 5.72
CA ALA A 90 -4.59 2.68 5.13
C ALA A 90 -5.24 3.62 6.17
N THR A 91 -5.19 3.30 7.45
CA THR A 91 -5.55 4.22 8.54
C THR A 91 -4.56 5.40 8.67
N VAL A 92 -3.32 5.24 8.17
CA VAL A 92 -2.25 6.27 8.25
C VAL A 92 -1.57 6.56 6.90
N TRP A 93 -2.10 6.11 5.78
CA TRP A 93 -1.54 6.30 4.45
C TRP A 93 -1.61 7.75 3.96
N GLN A 94 -0.88 8.06 2.88
CA GLN A 94 -0.92 9.40 2.25
C GLN A 94 -2.13 9.61 1.32
N ALA A 95 -2.93 8.58 1.11
CA ALA A 95 -4.11 8.58 0.25
C ALA A 95 -3.83 8.91 -1.24
N ILE A 96 -2.63 8.68 -1.71
CA ILE A 96 -2.28 8.81 -3.13
C ILE A 96 -2.97 7.69 -3.91
N THR A 97 -3.71 8.04 -4.95
CA THR A 97 -4.56 7.12 -5.71
C THR A 97 -4.29 7.26 -7.20
N LEU A 98 -3.41 6.41 -7.70
CA LEU A 98 -2.94 6.44 -9.08
C LEU A 98 -3.34 5.15 -9.80
N ARG A 99 -3.69 5.26 -11.08
CA ARG A 99 -3.87 4.13 -11.97
C ARG A 99 -2.53 3.65 -12.50
N MET A 100 -2.34 2.33 -12.60
CA MET A 100 -1.24 1.76 -13.36
C MET A 100 -1.41 2.09 -14.86
N LEU A 101 -0.29 2.16 -15.59
CA LEU A 101 -0.33 2.31 -17.03
C LEU A 101 -0.74 0.99 -17.73
N PRO A 102 -1.34 1.04 -18.93
CA PRO A 102 -1.61 -0.17 -19.73
C PRO A 102 -0.38 -1.04 -19.94
N GLN A 103 0.79 -0.42 -20.09
CA GLN A 103 2.08 -1.09 -20.27
C GLN A 103 2.54 -1.87 -19.04
N ASP A 104 2.15 -1.46 -17.83
CA ASP A 104 2.51 -2.16 -16.60
C ASP A 104 1.91 -3.57 -16.50
N PHE A 105 0.86 -3.84 -17.28
CA PHE A 105 0.24 -5.17 -17.38
C PHE A 105 0.95 -6.10 -18.38
N LYS A 106 1.93 -5.60 -19.15
CA LYS A 106 2.61 -6.31 -20.25
C LYS A 106 4.13 -6.16 -20.20
N THR A 107 4.71 -6.17 -19.00
CA THR A 107 6.13 -5.88 -18.80
C THR A 107 7.03 -6.90 -19.50
N ARG A 108 6.64 -8.18 -19.53
CA ARG A 108 7.39 -9.23 -20.21
C ARG A 108 7.38 -9.04 -21.72
N SER A 109 6.20 -8.88 -22.29
CA SER A 109 6.02 -8.75 -23.74
C SER A 109 6.63 -7.48 -24.31
N LEU A 110 6.56 -6.35 -23.56
CA LEU A 110 7.03 -5.05 -24.06
C LEU A 110 8.50 -4.78 -23.76
N TYR A 111 8.98 -5.19 -22.58
CA TYR A 111 10.29 -4.76 -22.07
C TYR A 111 11.23 -5.91 -21.73
N GLY A 112 10.77 -7.17 -21.80
CA GLY A 112 11.59 -8.37 -21.61
C GLY A 112 11.89 -8.74 -20.16
N TYR A 113 11.29 -8.08 -19.16
CA TYR A 113 11.45 -8.40 -17.74
C TYR A 113 10.12 -8.69 -17.06
N GLY A 114 10.19 -9.35 -15.89
CA GLY A 114 8.98 -9.74 -15.15
C GLY A 114 8.11 -10.73 -15.92
N ASP A 115 6.80 -10.65 -15.70
CA ASP A 115 5.78 -11.43 -16.38
C ASP A 115 4.59 -10.53 -16.75
N ASP A 116 3.78 -10.96 -17.74
CA ASP A 116 2.55 -10.27 -18.09
C ASP A 116 1.43 -10.67 -17.11
N TRP A 117 0.55 -9.73 -16.80
CA TRP A 117 -0.64 -10.01 -16.03
C TRP A 117 -1.63 -10.88 -16.84
N PRO A 118 -2.42 -11.75 -16.20
CA PRO A 118 -3.48 -12.51 -16.87
C PRO A 118 -4.71 -11.67 -17.24
N LEU A 119 -4.63 -10.36 -17.08
CA LEU A 119 -5.64 -9.36 -17.43
C LEU A 119 -4.96 -8.12 -18.01
N ALA A 120 -5.69 -7.36 -18.82
CA ALA A 120 -5.23 -6.11 -19.39
C ALA A 120 -5.74 -4.91 -18.59
N TYR A 121 -5.20 -3.72 -18.88
CA TYR A 121 -5.69 -2.46 -18.30
C TYR A 121 -7.21 -2.28 -18.52
N ASP A 122 -7.70 -2.62 -19.72
CA ASP A 122 -9.08 -2.46 -20.13
C ASP A 122 -10.06 -3.32 -19.32
N ASP A 123 -9.62 -4.49 -18.83
CA ASP A 123 -10.39 -5.35 -17.93
C ASP A 123 -10.55 -4.73 -16.55
N LEU A 124 -9.64 -3.83 -16.15
CA LEU A 124 -9.63 -3.20 -14.84
C LEU A 124 -10.08 -1.73 -14.86
N GLU A 125 -10.07 -1.09 -16.03
CA GLU A 125 -10.37 0.34 -16.18
C GLU A 125 -11.74 0.74 -15.60
N PRO A 126 -12.85 0.03 -15.84
CA PRO A 126 -14.15 0.35 -15.23
C PRO A 126 -14.13 0.27 -13.70
N TYR A 127 -13.33 -0.65 -13.16
CA TYR A 127 -13.17 -0.83 -11.72
C TYR A 127 -12.29 0.23 -11.06
N TYR A 128 -11.37 0.83 -11.80
CA TYR A 128 -10.67 2.04 -11.34
C TYR A 128 -11.66 3.19 -11.11
N GLY A 129 -12.61 3.42 -12.02
CA GLY A 129 -13.66 4.41 -11.84
C GLY A 129 -14.52 4.16 -10.60
N LYS A 130 -14.94 2.89 -10.38
CA LYS A 130 -15.68 2.48 -9.18
C LYS A 130 -14.85 2.68 -7.90
N ALA A 131 -13.56 2.34 -7.92
CA ALA A 131 -12.66 2.52 -6.80
C ALA A 131 -12.43 4.00 -6.48
N GLU A 132 -12.25 4.85 -7.48
CA GLU A 132 -12.13 6.31 -7.30
C GLU A 132 -13.39 6.90 -6.68
N ALA A 133 -14.56 6.47 -7.12
CA ALA A 133 -15.85 6.88 -6.55
C ALA A 133 -15.98 6.42 -5.09
N LEU A 134 -15.72 5.14 -4.80
CA LEU A 134 -15.75 4.60 -3.43
C LEU A 134 -14.84 5.37 -2.48
N LEU A 135 -13.64 5.69 -2.92
CA LEU A 135 -12.64 6.39 -2.10
C LEU A 135 -12.88 7.91 -2.03
N GLY A 136 -13.71 8.48 -2.90
CA GLY A 136 -13.93 9.92 -3.02
C GLY A 136 -12.62 10.63 -3.45
N VAL A 137 -12.06 10.20 -4.58
CA VAL A 137 -10.79 10.73 -5.08
C VAL A 137 -10.97 12.13 -5.64
N SER A 138 -10.14 13.05 -5.19
CA SER A 138 -9.98 14.38 -5.80
C SER A 138 -8.84 14.34 -6.80
N GLY A 139 -9.09 14.73 -8.04
CA GLY A 139 -8.07 14.69 -9.08
C GLY A 139 -8.50 15.32 -10.40
N THR A 140 -7.56 15.43 -11.32
CA THR A 140 -7.75 15.83 -12.72
C THR A 140 -6.71 15.13 -13.58
N ASP A 141 -6.99 14.95 -14.87
CA ASP A 141 -5.99 14.56 -15.88
C ASP A 141 -5.64 15.73 -16.80
N ALA A 142 -6.30 16.89 -16.62
CA ALA A 142 -6.10 18.06 -17.50
C ALA A 142 -4.66 18.60 -17.51
N ASP A 143 -3.92 18.40 -16.42
CA ASP A 143 -2.53 18.81 -16.25
C ASP A 143 -1.51 17.67 -16.39
N ASN A 144 -1.98 16.43 -16.66
CA ASN A 144 -1.14 15.23 -16.76
C ASN A 144 -1.22 14.58 -18.16
N PRO A 145 -0.36 14.91 -19.10
CA PRO A 145 -0.35 14.31 -20.44
C PRO A 145 0.07 12.83 -20.46
N PHE A 146 0.53 12.28 -19.35
CA PHE A 146 0.97 10.88 -19.19
C PHE A 146 -0.08 10.02 -18.48
N ALA A 147 -1.25 10.58 -18.16
CA ALA A 147 -2.32 9.83 -17.51
C ALA A 147 -2.82 8.71 -18.42
N PRO A 148 -3.10 7.50 -17.88
CA PRO A 148 -3.76 6.47 -18.64
C PRO A 148 -5.22 6.88 -18.93
N ARG A 149 -5.78 6.37 -20.03
CA ARG A 149 -7.18 6.66 -20.40
C ARG A 149 -8.16 6.33 -19.27
N ARG A 150 -9.27 7.07 -19.22
CA ARG A 150 -10.37 6.83 -18.28
C ARG A 150 -11.72 6.98 -18.98
N SER A 151 -12.69 6.17 -18.57
CA SER A 151 -14.09 6.23 -19.04
C SER A 151 -14.98 7.12 -18.18
N SER A 152 -14.55 7.46 -16.97
CA SER A 152 -15.31 8.29 -16.02
C SER A 152 -14.41 9.38 -15.40
N PRO A 153 -14.92 10.59 -15.14
CA PRO A 153 -14.17 11.64 -14.46
C PRO A 153 -13.89 11.26 -13.00
N TYR A 154 -12.96 11.98 -12.37
CA TYR A 154 -12.79 11.91 -10.91
C TYR A 154 -14.07 12.41 -10.21
N PRO A 155 -14.45 11.80 -9.06
CA PRO A 155 -15.66 12.22 -8.32
C PRO A 155 -15.56 13.63 -7.73
N LEU A 156 -14.34 14.12 -7.49
CA LEU A 156 -14.09 15.43 -6.92
C LEU A 156 -12.98 16.16 -7.69
N PRO A 157 -13.02 17.51 -7.76
CA PRO A 157 -11.96 18.30 -8.38
C PRO A 157 -10.63 18.14 -7.62
N GLU A 158 -9.54 18.40 -8.32
CA GLU A 158 -8.19 18.30 -7.82
C GLU A 158 -7.89 19.29 -6.68
N PHE A 159 -6.85 19.00 -5.93
CA PHE A 159 -6.14 19.99 -5.12
C PHE A 159 -5.13 20.69 -6.03
N ALA A 160 -5.30 21.98 -6.21
CA ALA A 160 -4.37 22.78 -7.01
C ALA A 160 -2.93 22.67 -6.47
N LEU A 161 -1.95 22.84 -7.32
CA LEU A 161 -0.55 22.97 -6.93
C LEU A 161 -0.39 24.04 -5.83
N SER A 162 0.46 23.77 -4.85
CA SER A 162 0.84 24.81 -3.89
C SER A 162 1.57 25.95 -4.62
N TYR A 163 1.68 27.11 -3.99
CA TYR A 163 2.44 28.23 -4.55
C TYR A 163 3.88 27.82 -4.94
N ASP A 164 4.54 27.08 -4.06
CA ASP A 164 5.88 26.60 -4.31
C ASP A 164 5.92 25.55 -5.44
N ASP A 165 4.96 24.61 -5.44
CA ASP A 165 4.88 23.59 -6.51
C ASP A 165 4.63 24.23 -7.88
N ALA A 166 3.86 25.32 -7.93
CA ALA A 166 3.65 26.09 -9.18
C ALA A 166 4.94 26.75 -9.69
N ILE A 167 5.78 27.28 -8.78
CA ILE A 167 7.11 27.79 -9.14
C ILE A 167 7.98 26.67 -9.73
N PHE A 168 8.01 25.52 -9.08
CA PHE A 168 8.78 24.37 -9.57
C PHE A 168 8.22 23.82 -10.88
N ALA A 169 6.91 23.76 -11.03
CA ALA A 169 6.27 23.33 -12.28
C ALA A 169 6.69 24.21 -13.46
N GLU A 170 6.74 25.54 -13.27
CA GLU A 170 7.18 26.47 -14.32
C GLU A 170 8.66 26.29 -14.64
N ARG A 171 9.55 26.20 -13.64
CA ARG A 171 10.99 25.97 -13.85
C ARG A 171 11.24 24.67 -14.61
N LEU A 172 10.60 23.58 -14.17
CA LEU A 172 10.73 22.26 -14.78
C LEU A 172 10.19 22.24 -16.22
N ARG A 173 9.06 22.92 -16.46
CA ARG A 173 8.44 23.04 -17.80
C ARG A 173 9.39 23.67 -18.81
N GLN A 174 10.18 24.68 -18.43
CA GLN A 174 11.20 25.31 -19.28
C GLN A 174 12.31 24.36 -19.71
N HIS A 175 12.47 23.24 -18.96
CA HIS A 175 13.43 22.17 -19.24
C HIS A 175 12.76 20.88 -19.74
N GLY A 176 11.49 20.96 -20.19
CA GLY A 176 10.76 19.83 -20.76
C GLY A 176 10.33 18.76 -19.74
N ILE A 177 10.26 19.10 -18.45
CA ILE A 177 9.74 18.24 -17.40
C ILE A 177 8.38 18.76 -16.96
N VAL A 178 7.36 17.91 -17.06
CA VAL A 178 5.98 18.23 -16.68
C VAL A 178 5.73 17.80 -15.24
N LEU A 179 5.36 18.77 -14.40
CA LEU A 179 4.90 18.56 -13.04
C LEU A 179 3.39 18.80 -13.00
N HIS A 180 2.63 17.87 -12.45
CA HIS A 180 1.17 17.93 -12.39
C HIS A 180 0.65 17.66 -10.96
N THR A 181 -0.64 17.90 -10.73
CA THR A 181 -1.32 17.64 -9.46
C THR A 181 -1.38 16.14 -9.16
N THR A 182 -1.53 15.81 -7.87
CA THR A 182 -1.59 14.42 -7.41
C THR A 182 -3.02 14.03 -7.08
N PRO A 183 -3.61 13.02 -7.76
CA PRO A 183 -4.89 12.43 -7.36
C PRO A 183 -4.82 11.80 -5.97
N GLN A 184 -5.79 12.12 -5.11
CA GLN A 184 -5.78 11.69 -3.71
C GLN A 184 -7.17 11.30 -3.21
N ALA A 185 -7.28 10.21 -2.44
CA ALA A 185 -8.48 9.84 -1.68
C ALA A 185 -8.67 10.77 -0.46
N ARG A 186 -8.76 12.05 -0.74
CA ARG A 186 -8.97 13.15 0.20
C ARG A 186 -10.03 14.06 -0.39
N THR A 187 -11.10 14.32 0.34
CA THR A 187 -12.25 15.08 -0.16
C THR A 187 -11.91 16.57 -0.31
N ARG A 188 -11.90 17.11 -1.53
CA ARG A 188 -11.72 18.54 -1.80
C ARG A 188 -12.94 19.35 -1.38
N ALA A 189 -14.11 18.77 -1.52
CA ALA A 189 -15.40 19.26 -1.03
C ALA A 189 -16.08 18.14 -0.21
N ALA A 190 -17.20 18.42 0.44
CA ALA A 190 -17.96 17.37 1.13
C ALA A 190 -18.35 16.26 0.15
N TYR A 191 -18.15 15.02 0.54
CA TYR A 191 -18.45 13.84 -0.27
C TYR A 191 -18.97 12.71 0.60
N GLU A 192 -20.15 12.20 0.28
CA GLU A 192 -20.93 11.35 1.19
C GLU A 192 -21.06 12.02 2.58
N ALA A 193 -20.75 11.33 3.67
CA ALA A 193 -20.74 11.95 5.01
C ALA A 193 -19.34 12.42 5.47
N ARG A 194 -18.37 12.55 4.56
CA ARG A 194 -17.03 13.08 4.85
C ARG A 194 -16.96 14.58 4.53
N PRO A 195 -16.44 15.42 5.44
CA PRO A 195 -16.29 16.85 5.18
C PRO A 195 -15.20 17.15 4.16
N GLY A 196 -15.22 18.32 3.56
CA GLY A 196 -14.10 18.83 2.77
C GLY A 196 -12.84 19.01 3.62
N CYS A 197 -11.67 18.82 3.01
CA CYS A 197 -10.39 18.97 3.68
C CYS A 197 -10.15 20.42 4.14
N MET A 198 -9.86 20.62 5.41
CA MET A 198 -9.54 21.90 6.03
C MET A 198 -8.03 22.15 6.18
N ASN A 199 -7.21 21.31 5.56
CA ASN A 199 -5.75 21.45 5.50
C ASN A 199 -5.04 21.59 6.86
N PHE A 200 -5.33 20.68 7.78
CA PHE A 200 -4.68 20.67 9.10
C PHE A 200 -3.18 20.33 9.08
N GLY A 201 -2.63 19.92 7.93
CA GLY A 201 -1.24 19.49 7.82
C GLY A 201 -0.93 18.11 8.45
N THR A 202 -1.93 17.41 8.98
CA THR A 202 -1.79 16.15 9.71
C THR A 202 -2.37 14.98 8.91
N CYS A 203 -1.97 14.85 7.63
CA CYS A 203 -2.60 13.90 6.71
C CYS A 203 -2.42 12.43 7.11
N ARG A 204 -1.40 12.06 7.86
CA ARG A 204 -1.25 10.69 8.37
C ARG A 204 -2.41 10.26 9.26
N VAL A 205 -2.94 11.19 10.05
CA VAL A 205 -4.14 10.96 10.86
C VAL A 205 -5.05 12.16 10.70
N CYS A 206 -6.02 12.03 9.82
CA CYS A 206 -6.96 13.11 9.53
C CYS A 206 -7.94 13.27 10.69
N PRO A 207 -7.96 14.44 11.39
CA PRO A 207 -8.80 14.62 12.56
C PRO A 207 -10.30 14.71 12.23
N ILE A 208 -10.65 14.94 10.97
CA ILE A 208 -12.04 15.15 10.54
C ILE A 208 -12.53 14.09 9.53
N GLY A 209 -11.69 13.11 9.16
CA GLY A 209 -12.05 12.06 8.21
C GLY A 209 -12.10 12.51 6.73
N ALA A 210 -11.63 13.70 6.38
CA ALA A 210 -11.56 14.15 4.98
C ALA A 210 -10.63 13.26 4.14
N ARG A 211 -9.51 12.78 4.71
CA ARG A 211 -8.71 11.73 4.11
C ARG A 211 -9.39 10.38 4.36
N TYR A 212 -9.54 9.59 3.31
CA TYR A 212 -10.16 8.27 3.40
C TYR A 212 -9.44 7.36 4.39
N SER A 213 -10.22 6.69 5.23
CA SER A 213 -9.81 5.56 6.06
C SER A 213 -10.77 4.39 5.83
N PRO A 214 -10.29 3.15 5.74
CA PRO A 214 -11.17 1.98 5.57
C PRO A 214 -12.27 1.88 6.63
N ASN A 215 -11.99 2.31 7.84
CA ASN A 215 -12.97 2.32 8.94
C ASN A 215 -14.27 3.04 8.58
N TYR A 216 -14.23 3.99 7.64
CA TYR A 216 -15.43 4.68 7.17
C TYR A 216 -16.44 3.72 6.52
N HIS A 217 -16.01 2.84 5.62
CA HIS A 217 -16.89 1.86 4.99
C HIS A 217 -17.07 0.60 5.85
N LEU A 218 -16.11 0.27 6.72
CA LEU A 218 -16.27 -0.85 7.64
C LEU A 218 -17.42 -0.61 8.63
N LEU A 219 -17.52 0.59 9.19
CA LEU A 219 -18.67 0.97 10.05
C LEU A 219 -19.99 0.85 9.29
N ARG A 220 -20.05 1.29 8.04
CA ARG A 220 -21.25 1.15 7.20
C ARG A 220 -21.59 -0.30 6.91
N ALA A 221 -20.59 -1.15 6.71
CA ALA A 221 -20.83 -2.59 6.58
C ALA A 221 -21.44 -3.17 7.85
N ILE A 222 -20.93 -2.77 9.03
CA ILE A 222 -21.47 -3.19 10.33
C ILE A 222 -22.90 -2.68 10.54
N GLU A 223 -23.20 -1.43 10.15
CA GLU A 223 -24.52 -0.80 10.25
C GLU A 223 -25.60 -1.55 9.44
N THR A 224 -25.23 -2.33 8.40
CA THR A 224 -26.19 -3.20 7.67
C THR A 224 -26.75 -4.35 8.55
N GLY A 225 -26.09 -4.65 9.69
CA GLY A 225 -26.39 -5.84 10.51
C GLY A 225 -25.84 -7.15 9.92
N ARG A 226 -25.17 -7.11 8.75
CA ARG A 226 -24.64 -8.28 8.02
C ARG A 226 -23.13 -8.43 8.13
N CYS A 227 -22.43 -7.49 8.75
CA CYS A 227 -20.98 -7.56 8.93
C CYS A 227 -20.61 -7.53 10.41
N ARG A 228 -19.76 -8.47 10.83
CA ARG A 228 -19.17 -8.50 12.17
C ARG A 228 -17.66 -8.50 12.10
N VAL A 229 -16.99 -7.80 13.01
CA VAL A 229 -15.52 -7.71 13.07
C VAL A 229 -15.01 -8.34 14.36
N HIS A 230 -14.05 -9.25 14.24
CA HIS A 230 -13.30 -9.85 15.33
C HIS A 230 -11.90 -9.24 15.38
N SER A 231 -11.74 -8.17 16.15
CA SER A 231 -10.43 -7.55 16.40
C SER A 231 -9.60 -8.36 17.40
N ASN A 232 -8.30 -8.11 17.50
CA ASN A 232 -7.36 -8.86 18.33
C ASN A 232 -7.43 -10.38 18.10
N THR A 233 -7.64 -10.81 16.86
CA THR A 233 -7.92 -12.20 16.50
C THR A 233 -7.02 -12.66 15.37
N SER A 234 -6.06 -13.52 15.68
CA SER A 234 -5.13 -14.09 14.71
C SER A 234 -5.71 -15.32 14.04
N VAL A 235 -5.88 -15.30 12.72
CA VAL A 235 -6.17 -16.50 11.93
C VAL A 235 -4.86 -17.25 11.72
N ARG A 236 -4.84 -18.50 12.12
CA ARG A 236 -3.62 -19.33 12.19
C ARG A 236 -3.53 -20.35 11.07
N ARG A 237 -4.68 -20.85 10.59
CA ARG A 237 -4.74 -21.89 9.56
C ARG A 237 -6.08 -21.85 8.82
N LEU A 238 -6.06 -22.26 7.56
CA LEU A 238 -7.23 -22.55 6.74
C LEU A 238 -7.42 -24.06 6.68
N VAL A 239 -8.67 -24.53 6.72
CA VAL A 239 -9.04 -25.94 6.67
C VAL A 239 -9.70 -26.23 5.33
N VAL A 240 -9.14 -27.20 4.62
CA VAL A 240 -9.63 -27.67 3.30
C VAL A 240 -10.03 -29.12 3.41
N ASP A 241 -11.16 -29.48 2.83
CA ASP A 241 -11.63 -30.88 2.83
C ASP A 241 -10.94 -31.73 1.75
N ALA A 242 -11.28 -33.00 1.73
CA ALA A 242 -10.74 -33.96 0.76
C ALA A 242 -11.05 -33.63 -0.71
N THR A 243 -12.08 -32.80 -0.97
CA THR A 243 -12.43 -32.35 -2.33
C THR A 243 -11.63 -31.13 -2.77
N GLY A 244 -10.85 -30.53 -1.88
CA GLY A 244 -10.11 -29.27 -2.10
C GLY A 244 -10.92 -28.01 -1.80
N ARG A 245 -12.11 -28.14 -1.21
CA ARG A 245 -12.95 -27.00 -0.83
C ARG A 245 -12.54 -26.48 0.56
N ALA A 246 -12.34 -25.19 0.71
CA ALA A 246 -12.14 -24.56 2.01
C ALA A 246 -13.43 -24.63 2.82
N ARG A 247 -13.33 -25.04 4.09
CA ARG A 247 -14.46 -25.27 5.00
C ARG A 247 -14.47 -24.34 6.19
N ALA A 248 -13.30 -24.01 6.69
CA ALA A 248 -13.18 -23.23 7.90
C ALA A 248 -11.84 -22.52 7.99
N LEU A 249 -11.76 -21.57 8.90
CA LEU A 249 -10.52 -21.00 9.40
C LEU A 249 -10.35 -21.33 10.90
N VAL A 250 -9.12 -21.59 11.30
CA VAL A 250 -8.73 -21.73 12.70
C VAL A 250 -8.19 -20.39 13.16
N TYR A 251 -8.80 -19.82 14.18
CA TYR A 251 -8.42 -18.53 14.74
C TYR A 251 -8.19 -18.62 16.25
N GLN A 252 -7.47 -17.66 16.77
CA GLN A 252 -7.22 -17.52 18.19
C GLN A 252 -7.23 -16.04 18.56
N ARG A 253 -8.00 -15.70 19.60
CA ARG A 253 -7.88 -14.35 20.18
C ARG A 253 -6.49 -14.20 20.79
N ASN A 254 -5.93 -13.00 20.64
CA ASN A 254 -4.56 -12.75 21.08
C ASN A 254 -4.38 -12.84 22.60
N ASP A 255 -5.45 -12.75 23.38
CA ASP A 255 -5.50 -12.84 24.83
C ASP A 255 -5.97 -14.23 25.36
N GLU A 256 -6.31 -15.16 24.48
CA GLU A 256 -6.78 -16.51 24.83
C GLU A 256 -5.74 -17.59 24.49
N ALA A 257 -5.75 -18.70 25.23
CA ALA A 257 -4.84 -19.82 25.01
C ALA A 257 -5.37 -20.83 23.98
N THR A 258 -6.69 -20.89 23.77
CA THR A 258 -7.33 -21.96 22.99
C THR A 258 -7.73 -21.46 21.61
N PRO A 259 -7.29 -22.13 20.53
CA PRO A 259 -7.79 -21.85 19.19
C PRO A 259 -9.24 -22.32 19.04
N ARG A 260 -9.96 -21.66 18.13
CA ARG A 260 -11.34 -21.96 17.76
C ARG A 260 -11.43 -22.12 16.25
N GLU A 261 -12.51 -22.72 15.78
CA GLU A 261 -12.80 -22.91 14.37
C GLU A 261 -14.06 -22.14 13.98
N HIS A 262 -14.03 -21.52 12.80
CA HIS A 262 -15.16 -20.83 12.19
C HIS A 262 -15.37 -21.34 10.77
N GLY A 263 -16.57 -21.89 10.51
CA GLY A 263 -16.97 -22.38 9.19
C GLY A 263 -17.39 -21.23 8.27
N ALA A 264 -17.11 -21.35 6.99
CA ALA A 264 -17.59 -20.39 5.97
C ALA A 264 -17.76 -21.07 4.61
N GLU A 265 -18.75 -20.61 3.84
CA GLU A 265 -18.96 -21.09 2.47
C GLU A 265 -17.88 -20.57 1.51
N VAL A 266 -17.43 -19.33 1.71
CA VAL A 266 -16.35 -18.69 0.98
C VAL A 266 -15.37 -18.04 1.95
N ILE A 267 -14.08 -18.22 1.72
CA ILE A 267 -13.01 -17.59 2.52
C ILE A 267 -12.19 -16.65 1.65
N ILE A 268 -11.95 -15.44 2.17
CA ILE A 268 -11.14 -14.40 1.52
C ILE A 268 -9.96 -14.06 2.40
N VAL A 269 -8.76 -14.18 1.87
CA VAL A 269 -7.51 -13.75 2.53
C VAL A 269 -7.11 -12.40 1.98
N ALA A 270 -7.29 -11.34 2.77
CA ALA A 270 -6.99 -9.94 2.45
C ALA A 270 -5.98 -9.34 3.45
N ALA A 271 -5.03 -10.16 3.92
CA ALA A 271 -4.11 -9.83 5.00
C ALA A 271 -2.80 -9.13 4.54
N GLY A 272 -2.77 -8.62 3.30
CA GLY A 272 -1.58 -8.02 2.68
C GLY A 272 -0.55 -9.08 2.24
N ALA A 273 0.49 -8.67 1.49
CA ALA A 273 1.39 -9.61 0.83
C ALA A 273 2.09 -10.57 1.81
N LEU A 274 2.58 -10.07 2.93
CA LEU A 274 3.36 -10.89 3.87
C LEU A 274 2.47 -11.84 4.70
N GLU A 275 1.42 -11.33 5.33
CA GLU A 275 0.58 -12.16 6.21
C GLU A 275 -0.33 -13.12 5.41
N SER A 276 -0.75 -12.77 4.18
CA SER A 276 -1.44 -13.72 3.30
C SER A 276 -0.54 -14.90 2.97
N THR A 277 0.71 -14.65 2.59
CA THR A 277 1.72 -15.69 2.38
C THR A 277 1.91 -16.55 3.62
N ARG A 278 2.06 -15.90 4.79
CA ARG A 278 2.22 -16.63 6.07
C ARG A 278 1.08 -17.59 6.31
N LEU A 279 -0.16 -17.12 6.15
CA LEU A 279 -1.35 -17.93 6.39
C LEU A 279 -1.42 -19.13 5.44
N LEU A 280 -1.12 -18.94 4.15
CA LEU A 280 -1.09 -20.05 3.20
C LEU A 280 -0.01 -21.09 3.54
N LEU A 281 1.20 -20.65 3.91
CA LEU A 281 2.30 -21.54 4.30
C LEU A 281 2.00 -22.28 5.62
N LEU A 282 1.30 -21.65 6.58
CA LEU A 282 0.86 -22.28 7.82
C LEU A 282 -0.30 -23.27 7.62
N SER A 283 -1.03 -23.16 6.51
CA SER A 283 -2.15 -24.04 6.18
C SER A 283 -1.70 -25.32 5.46
N ALA A 284 -0.50 -25.81 5.80
CA ALA A 284 0.01 -27.09 5.32
C ALA A 284 -0.84 -28.26 5.83
N SER A 285 -1.00 -29.29 4.99
CA SER A 285 -1.73 -30.51 5.26
C SER A 285 -1.09 -31.68 4.52
N GLU A 286 -1.57 -32.89 4.71
CA GLU A 286 -1.09 -34.05 3.91
C GLU A 286 -1.25 -33.84 2.40
N ARG A 287 -2.34 -33.17 1.98
CA ARG A 287 -2.61 -32.83 0.58
C ARG A 287 -1.73 -31.67 0.07
N HIS A 288 -1.39 -30.72 0.93
CA HIS A 288 -0.63 -29.51 0.61
C HIS A 288 0.56 -29.40 1.58
N PRO A 289 1.58 -30.26 1.49
CA PRO A 289 2.66 -30.33 2.49
C PRO A 289 3.49 -29.06 2.57
N ASP A 290 3.61 -28.31 1.48
CA ASP A 290 4.39 -27.07 1.39
C ASP A 290 3.54 -25.80 1.63
N GLY A 291 2.27 -25.95 1.99
CA GLY A 291 1.31 -24.88 2.19
C GLY A 291 0.18 -24.89 1.18
N LEU A 292 -0.95 -24.32 1.56
CA LEU A 292 -2.15 -24.27 0.73
C LEU A 292 -1.94 -23.35 -0.48
N GLY A 293 -2.31 -23.86 -1.68
CA GLY A 293 -2.09 -23.15 -2.94
C GLY A 293 -0.63 -23.11 -3.41
N ASN A 294 0.26 -23.90 -2.78
CA ASN A 294 1.68 -23.92 -3.07
C ASN A 294 2.14 -25.14 -3.89
N ASP A 295 1.22 -25.83 -4.54
CA ASP A 295 1.52 -27.02 -5.34
C ASP A 295 2.49 -26.74 -6.51
N GLY A 296 2.55 -25.49 -6.98
CA GLY A 296 3.52 -25.02 -7.98
C GLY A 296 4.77 -24.36 -7.38
N GLY A 297 4.90 -24.24 -6.06
CA GLY A 297 6.05 -23.61 -5.40
C GLY A 297 6.08 -22.07 -5.49
N HIS A 298 4.94 -21.43 -5.81
CA HIS A 298 4.87 -19.98 -6.07
C HIS A 298 4.46 -19.14 -4.85
N VAL A 299 3.92 -19.74 -3.79
CA VAL A 299 3.56 -19.01 -2.57
C VAL A 299 4.82 -18.44 -1.92
N GLY A 300 4.84 -17.13 -1.74
CA GLY A 300 5.96 -16.39 -1.18
C GLY A 300 6.99 -15.94 -2.20
N GLN A 301 6.95 -16.39 -3.45
CA GLN A 301 7.89 -15.99 -4.49
C GLN A 301 7.56 -14.62 -5.08
N HIS A 302 8.54 -13.99 -5.73
CA HIS A 302 8.40 -12.73 -6.47
C HIS A 302 7.90 -11.55 -5.61
N LEU A 303 8.40 -11.43 -4.39
CA LEU A 303 8.15 -10.24 -3.57
C LEU A 303 8.66 -9.00 -4.31
N THR A 304 7.80 -8.01 -4.48
CA THR A 304 8.16 -6.69 -5.03
C THR A 304 7.78 -5.58 -4.07
N LEU A 305 8.53 -4.49 -4.17
CA LEU A 305 8.38 -3.27 -3.39
C LEU A 305 8.42 -2.08 -4.36
N HIS A 306 8.12 -0.88 -3.91
CA HIS A 306 8.58 0.33 -4.62
C HIS A 306 9.82 0.87 -3.90
N HIS A 307 10.92 1.01 -4.64
CA HIS A 307 12.08 1.69 -4.09
C HIS A 307 11.78 3.17 -3.89
N LEU A 308 12.12 3.71 -2.74
CA LEU A 308 12.07 5.13 -2.47
C LEU A 308 13.48 5.68 -2.25
N TRP A 309 13.86 6.64 -3.08
CA TRP A 309 15.09 7.39 -2.92
C TRP A 309 14.76 8.85 -2.67
N SER A 310 15.02 9.29 -1.44
CA SER A 310 14.79 10.67 -1.05
C SER A 310 15.97 11.54 -1.47
N GLY A 311 15.68 12.73 -1.95
CA GLY A 311 16.66 13.77 -2.20
C GLY A 311 16.21 15.07 -1.57
N SER A 312 17.16 15.93 -1.26
CA SER A 312 16.91 17.29 -0.78
C SER A 312 17.69 18.28 -1.64
N LEU A 313 17.03 19.34 -2.07
CA LEU A 313 17.56 20.41 -2.89
C LEU A 313 17.62 21.70 -2.07
N HIS A 314 18.75 22.40 -2.09
CA HIS A 314 18.96 23.69 -1.43
C HIS A 314 18.86 24.85 -2.40
N TYR A 315 18.29 25.96 -1.94
CA TYR A 315 18.12 27.19 -2.70
C TYR A 315 18.49 28.41 -1.84
N LYS A 316 18.99 29.47 -2.47
CA LYS A 316 19.23 30.76 -1.80
C LYS A 316 17.93 31.46 -1.41
N GLU A 317 16.86 31.19 -2.15
CA GLU A 317 15.54 31.75 -1.90
C GLU A 317 14.77 30.96 -0.82
N HIS A 318 13.76 31.61 -0.23
CA HIS A 318 12.90 31.01 0.78
C HIS A 318 11.56 30.61 0.16
N PHE A 319 11.11 29.41 0.45
CA PHE A 319 9.80 28.85 0.10
C PHE A 319 8.84 28.87 1.28
N GLN A 320 7.57 28.54 1.02
CA GLN A 320 6.51 28.47 2.02
C GLN A 320 6.04 27.01 2.26
N PRO A 321 6.92 26.11 2.77
CA PRO A 321 6.55 24.72 3.01
C PRO A 321 5.50 24.60 4.11
N GLY A 322 4.79 23.47 4.14
CA GLY A 322 3.94 23.09 5.28
C GLY A 322 2.47 23.47 5.17
N ARG A 323 2.02 24.00 4.04
CA ARG A 323 0.58 24.32 3.86
C ARG A 323 -0.27 23.14 3.43
N PHE A 324 0.34 22.07 2.90
CA PHE A 324 -0.37 20.85 2.52
C PHE A 324 0.30 19.65 3.13
N GLY A 325 -0.49 18.67 3.58
CA GLY A 325 0.05 17.40 3.99
C GLY A 325 0.22 16.47 2.80
N GLY A 326 1.39 15.87 2.64
CA GLY A 326 1.68 14.87 1.61
C GLY A 326 2.35 15.41 0.35
N TYR A 327 2.40 14.57 -0.65
CA TYR A 327 2.92 14.90 -1.97
C TYR A 327 1.82 15.57 -2.77
N THR A 328 2.01 16.83 -3.14
CA THR A 328 1.01 17.66 -3.83
C THR A 328 1.26 17.73 -5.32
N ALA A 329 2.50 17.50 -5.74
CA ALA A 329 2.90 17.56 -7.13
C ALA A 329 3.82 16.40 -7.50
N ARG A 330 3.73 15.94 -8.75
CA ARG A 330 4.52 14.82 -9.27
C ARG A 330 4.71 14.88 -10.77
N SER A 331 5.67 14.09 -11.25
CA SER A 331 5.84 13.86 -12.68
C SER A 331 5.66 12.37 -13.00
N HIS A 332 4.75 12.05 -13.91
CA HIS A 332 4.55 10.73 -14.48
C HIS A 332 5.31 10.52 -15.79
N GLN A 333 6.05 11.52 -16.25
CA GLN A 333 6.80 11.48 -17.52
C GLN A 333 7.78 10.31 -17.61
N PHE A 334 8.26 9.83 -16.47
CA PHE A 334 9.27 8.78 -16.40
C PHE A 334 8.73 7.42 -15.96
N LEU A 335 7.42 7.23 -15.99
CA LEU A 335 6.80 5.93 -15.76
C LEU A 335 7.05 4.96 -16.91
N ASP A 336 6.99 5.46 -18.14
CA ASP A 336 7.23 4.69 -19.37
C ASP A 336 8.16 5.44 -20.32
N PRO A 337 9.44 5.59 -19.95
CA PRO A 337 10.42 6.26 -20.82
C PRO A 337 10.77 5.37 -22.02
N PRO A 338 11.25 5.96 -23.15
CA PRO A 338 11.55 5.22 -24.38
C PRO A 338 12.55 4.07 -24.23
N ASN A 339 13.37 4.11 -23.19
CA ASN A 339 14.36 3.07 -22.87
C ASN A 339 13.95 2.20 -21.67
N ARG A 340 12.67 2.18 -21.29
CA ARG A 340 12.14 1.21 -20.30
C ARG A 340 12.51 -0.19 -20.76
N GLY A 341 12.96 -1.05 -19.84
CA GLY A 341 13.58 -2.35 -20.14
C GLY A 341 15.09 -2.34 -19.95
N LYS A 342 15.78 -1.20 -20.17
CA LYS A 342 17.14 -1.00 -19.66
C LYS A 342 17.15 -0.59 -18.17
N HIS A 343 16.08 0.00 -17.72
CA HIS A 343 15.74 0.31 -16.32
C HIS A 343 14.20 0.29 -16.16
N GLY A 344 13.70 0.28 -14.93
CA GLY A 344 12.28 0.37 -14.63
C GLY A 344 11.73 1.80 -14.71
N GLY A 345 10.41 1.93 -14.50
CA GLY A 345 9.73 3.23 -14.40
C GLY A 345 10.04 3.96 -13.08
N VAL A 346 9.98 5.30 -13.12
CA VAL A 346 10.21 6.17 -11.96
C VAL A 346 9.17 7.29 -11.92
N VAL A 347 8.58 7.53 -10.75
CA VAL A 347 7.79 8.74 -10.44
C VAL A 347 8.69 9.71 -9.70
N VAL A 348 8.62 10.99 -10.06
CA VAL A 348 9.28 12.06 -9.29
C VAL A 348 8.21 12.79 -8.49
N ASP A 349 8.31 12.72 -7.16
CA ASP A 349 7.40 13.33 -6.22
C ASP A 349 8.01 14.57 -5.57
N PHE A 350 7.25 15.65 -5.55
CA PHE A 350 7.59 16.87 -4.81
C PHE A 350 6.77 16.94 -3.53
N SER A 351 7.44 17.21 -2.42
CA SER A 351 6.80 17.37 -1.12
C SER A 351 6.91 18.81 -0.64
N SER A 352 5.77 19.43 -0.37
CA SER A 352 5.70 20.72 0.32
C SER A 352 5.51 20.56 1.83
N GLN A 353 5.67 19.36 2.37
CA GLN A 353 5.54 19.12 3.81
C GLN A 353 6.69 19.74 4.59
N LEU A 354 6.35 20.60 5.53
CA LEU A 354 7.24 20.90 6.65
C LEU A 354 6.96 19.86 7.74
N PHE A 355 7.84 18.90 7.89
CA PHE A 355 7.82 18.00 9.04
C PHE A 355 8.34 18.76 10.28
N ALA A 356 7.56 19.72 10.76
CA ALA A 356 7.92 20.50 11.95
C ALA A 356 8.25 19.57 13.13
N ASN A 357 7.52 18.45 13.26
CA ASN A 357 7.74 17.46 14.30
C ASN A 357 9.14 16.83 14.21
N ASN A 358 9.64 16.52 13.00
CA ASN A 358 11.00 15.96 12.83
C ASN A 358 12.07 16.99 13.17
N VAL A 359 11.79 18.28 13.03
CA VAL A 359 12.75 19.35 13.31
C VAL A 359 12.74 19.75 14.80
N VAL A 360 11.57 19.70 15.44
CA VAL A 360 11.38 20.23 16.81
C VAL A 360 11.43 19.13 17.87
N PHE A 361 11.04 17.89 17.53
CA PHE A 361 10.79 16.82 18.50
C PHE A 361 11.64 15.56 18.33
N HIS A 362 12.77 15.57 17.61
CA HIS A 362 13.78 14.54 17.81
C HIS A 362 14.46 14.73 19.16
N THR A 363 13.65 14.53 20.23
CA THR A 363 14.03 14.73 21.60
C THR A 363 14.69 13.52 22.23
N ASP A 364 14.73 12.38 21.52
CA ASP A 364 15.24 11.12 22.05
C ASP A 364 16.78 11.06 22.06
N VAL A 365 17.43 11.98 21.33
CA VAL A 365 18.87 12.13 21.30
C VAL A 365 19.22 13.47 21.95
N PRO A 366 19.76 13.50 23.18
CA PRO A 366 20.00 14.74 23.94
C PRO A 366 20.79 15.80 23.16
N GLU A 367 21.77 15.39 22.34
CA GLU A 367 22.59 16.27 21.49
C GLU A 367 21.79 16.92 20.36
N HIS A 368 20.59 16.43 20.01
CA HIS A 368 19.72 17.00 18.99
C HIS A 368 18.60 17.87 19.57
N ARG A 369 18.54 18.02 20.90
CA ARG A 369 17.55 18.92 21.54
C ARG A 369 17.84 20.36 21.17
N ARG A 370 16.86 21.00 20.58
CA ARG A 370 16.90 22.40 20.20
C ARG A 370 15.82 23.15 20.98
N THR A 371 16.14 24.34 21.49
CA THR A 371 15.22 25.15 22.26
C THR A 371 15.28 26.61 21.84
N GLY A 372 14.20 27.34 22.04
CA GLY A 372 14.14 28.79 21.81
C GLY A 372 14.53 29.18 20.38
N LEU A 373 15.48 30.09 20.24
CA LEU A 373 15.92 30.62 18.95
C LEU A 373 16.49 29.54 18.01
N GLN A 374 17.11 28.50 18.53
CA GLN A 374 17.64 27.39 17.71
C GLN A 374 16.54 26.70 16.91
N VAL A 375 15.33 26.56 17.46
CA VAL A 375 14.18 26.00 16.73
C VAL A 375 13.77 26.93 15.58
N VAL A 376 13.74 28.24 15.85
CA VAL A 376 13.39 29.27 14.83
C VAL A 376 14.42 29.26 13.69
N GLU A 377 15.71 29.19 14.00
CA GLU A 377 16.79 29.13 13.02
C GLU A 377 16.67 27.90 12.13
N VAL A 378 16.42 26.72 12.70
CA VAL A 378 16.24 25.48 11.93
C VAL A 378 14.98 25.55 11.04
N LEU A 379 13.87 26.07 11.54
CA LEU A 379 12.65 26.22 10.74
C LEU A 379 12.86 27.23 9.61
N ASN A 380 13.59 28.31 9.83
CA ASN A 380 13.93 29.26 8.78
C ASN A 380 14.89 28.66 7.75
N ALA A 381 15.93 27.97 8.18
CA ALA A 381 16.85 27.26 7.28
C ALA A 381 16.12 26.20 6.44
N ARG A 382 15.13 25.52 7.03
CA ARG A 382 14.33 24.52 6.31
C ARG A 382 13.51 25.13 5.16
N ARG A 383 13.21 26.41 5.18
CA ARG A 383 12.53 27.12 4.08
C ARG A 383 13.38 27.22 2.80
N GLN A 384 14.67 26.98 2.89
CA GLN A 384 15.59 26.94 1.74
C GLN A 384 15.75 25.53 1.16
N TRP A 385 15.15 24.51 1.78
CA TRP A 385 15.26 23.12 1.33
C TRP A 385 13.93 22.61 0.77
N ARG A 386 14.05 21.80 -0.28
CA ARG A 386 12.93 21.04 -0.87
C ARG A 386 13.26 19.58 -0.91
N ASP A 387 12.33 18.78 -0.41
CA ASP A 387 12.45 17.33 -0.47
C ASP A 387 11.74 16.83 -1.73
N ILE A 388 12.44 15.98 -2.47
CA ILE A 388 11.93 15.24 -3.61
C ILE A 388 12.11 13.74 -3.33
N VAL A 389 11.23 12.94 -3.89
CA VAL A 389 11.30 11.49 -3.78
C VAL A 389 11.19 10.88 -5.16
N MET A 390 12.10 9.98 -5.46
CA MET A 390 12.02 9.10 -6.63
C MET A 390 11.39 7.79 -6.17
N GLN A 391 10.14 7.54 -6.58
CA GLN A 391 9.49 6.25 -6.38
C GLN A 391 9.68 5.41 -7.62
N ALA A 392 10.31 4.26 -7.47
CA ALA A 392 10.71 3.44 -8.59
C ALA A 392 10.13 2.04 -8.54
N GLU A 393 9.93 1.49 -9.72
CA GLU A 393 9.56 0.11 -9.94
C GLU A 393 10.65 -0.83 -9.39
N SER A 394 10.24 -1.90 -8.71
CA SER A 394 11.09 -3.01 -8.30
C SER A 394 10.78 -4.22 -9.17
N THR A 395 11.79 -4.82 -9.76
CA THR A 395 11.61 -5.96 -10.64
C THR A 395 11.34 -7.24 -9.85
N PRO A 396 10.33 -8.06 -10.16
CA PRO A 396 10.18 -9.38 -9.58
C PRO A 396 11.35 -10.28 -9.95
N GLY A 397 11.73 -11.19 -9.03
CA GLY A 397 12.83 -12.12 -9.28
C GLY A 397 12.89 -13.23 -8.23
N PRO A 398 13.55 -14.37 -8.53
CA PRO A 398 13.64 -15.52 -7.63
C PRO A 398 14.44 -15.25 -6.34
N GLN A 399 15.26 -14.20 -6.33
CA GLN A 399 16.03 -13.76 -5.16
C GLN A 399 15.22 -12.87 -4.20
N LYS A 400 13.93 -12.65 -4.48
CA LYS A 400 13.02 -11.84 -3.68
C LYS A 400 11.82 -12.71 -3.26
N TYR A 401 11.85 -13.21 -2.03
CA TYR A 401 10.84 -14.13 -1.56
C TYR A 401 10.54 -14.02 -0.05
N VAL A 402 9.46 -14.63 0.34
CA VAL A 402 9.00 -14.80 1.71
C VAL A 402 8.87 -16.29 2.01
N ALA A 403 9.48 -16.75 3.09
CA ALA A 403 9.46 -18.15 3.52
C ALA A 403 9.19 -18.27 5.02
N ARG A 404 9.00 -19.49 5.52
CA ARG A 404 8.91 -19.75 6.95
C ARG A 404 10.29 -19.62 7.60
N SER A 405 10.37 -18.91 8.72
CA SER A 405 11.54 -18.85 9.59
C SER A 405 11.58 -20.06 10.55
N THR A 406 12.74 -20.33 11.11
CA THR A 406 12.90 -21.31 12.22
C THR A 406 12.41 -20.74 13.54
N GLN A 407 12.34 -19.42 13.69
CA GLN A 407 11.81 -18.77 14.89
C GLN A 407 10.29 -18.85 14.92
N ARG A 408 9.73 -18.86 16.13
CA ARG A 408 8.29 -19.06 16.35
C ARG A 408 7.72 -17.94 17.21
N ASP A 409 6.45 -17.62 16.93
CA ASP A 409 5.65 -16.73 17.77
C ASP A 409 5.18 -17.43 19.06
N ARG A 410 4.49 -16.71 19.92
CA ARG A 410 3.94 -17.22 21.20
C ARG A 410 2.90 -18.33 21.02
N PHE A 411 2.33 -18.48 19.83
CA PHE A 411 1.40 -19.57 19.51
C PHE A 411 2.13 -20.82 19.00
N GLY A 412 3.45 -20.75 18.83
CA GLY A 412 4.28 -21.81 18.27
C GLY A 412 4.31 -21.84 16.74
N ASP A 413 3.71 -20.85 16.06
CA ASP A 413 3.72 -20.75 14.61
C ASP A 413 5.01 -20.11 14.10
N PRO A 414 5.60 -20.58 12.99
CA PRO A 414 6.76 -19.96 12.37
C PRO A 414 6.54 -18.48 12.07
N TYR A 415 7.56 -17.65 12.33
CA TYR A 415 7.66 -16.33 11.76
C TYR A 415 7.95 -16.40 10.26
N LEU A 416 7.96 -15.24 9.61
CA LEU A 416 8.41 -15.12 8.23
C LEU A 416 9.89 -14.77 8.15
N HIS A 417 10.56 -15.34 7.16
CA HIS A 417 11.86 -14.88 6.65
C HIS A 417 11.65 -14.20 5.32
N VAL A 418 12.08 -12.95 5.19
CA VAL A 418 12.03 -12.19 3.95
C VAL A 418 13.46 -12.09 3.41
N LYS A 419 13.67 -12.62 2.21
CA LYS A 419 14.89 -12.39 1.44
C LYS A 419 14.60 -11.37 0.34
N TYR A 420 15.45 -10.36 0.25
CA TYR A 420 15.34 -9.33 -0.77
C TYR A 420 16.73 -8.94 -1.28
N GLU A 421 17.06 -9.36 -2.48
CA GLU A 421 18.26 -8.97 -3.20
C GLU A 421 17.86 -8.18 -4.46
N ALA A 422 18.42 -6.99 -4.62
CA ALA A 422 18.15 -6.15 -5.78
C ALA A 422 18.65 -6.81 -7.06
N THR A 423 17.86 -6.73 -8.12
CA THR A 423 18.24 -7.23 -9.45
C THR A 423 19.20 -6.25 -10.17
N ALA A 424 19.83 -6.67 -11.22
CA ALA A 424 20.61 -5.78 -12.08
C ALA A 424 19.74 -4.63 -12.61
N LEU A 425 18.47 -4.89 -12.95
CA LEU A 425 17.54 -3.87 -13.41
C LEU A 425 17.18 -2.86 -12.29
N ASP A 426 17.06 -3.30 -11.03
CA ASP A 426 16.86 -2.38 -9.89
C ASP A 426 18.05 -1.41 -9.74
N HIS A 427 19.28 -1.89 -9.92
CA HIS A 427 20.48 -1.04 -9.89
C HIS A 427 20.54 -0.06 -11.06
N GLU A 428 20.14 -0.47 -12.28
CA GLU A 428 20.02 0.44 -13.41
C GLU A 428 18.93 1.49 -13.17
N THR A 429 17.81 1.07 -12.57
CA THR A 429 16.71 1.98 -12.21
C THR A 429 17.17 3.02 -11.18
N TYR A 430 18.02 2.63 -10.23
CA TYR A 430 18.64 3.58 -9.30
C TYR A 430 19.52 4.60 -10.03
N ARG A 431 20.37 4.14 -10.98
CA ARG A 431 21.23 5.04 -11.76
C ARG A 431 20.39 6.05 -12.53
N PHE A 432 19.33 5.59 -13.18
CA PHE A 432 18.38 6.47 -13.86
C PHE A 432 17.70 7.46 -12.91
N GLY A 433 17.26 7.01 -11.73
CA GLY A 433 16.71 7.90 -10.69
C GLY A 433 17.71 8.96 -10.22
N ARG A 434 18.99 8.61 -10.13
CA ARG A 434 20.07 9.56 -9.82
C ARG A 434 20.27 10.59 -10.92
N GLU A 435 20.29 10.18 -12.18
CA GLU A 435 20.36 11.09 -13.33
C GLU A 435 19.16 12.04 -13.38
N LEU A 436 17.95 11.53 -13.08
CA LEU A 436 16.74 12.36 -12.97
C LEU A 436 16.87 13.39 -11.86
N PHE A 437 17.42 13.00 -10.70
CA PHE A 437 17.65 13.91 -9.60
C PHE A 437 18.56 15.07 -10.03
N ASP A 438 19.67 14.77 -10.68
CA ASP A 438 20.63 15.78 -11.16
C ASP A 438 20.00 16.69 -12.22
N ARG A 439 19.15 16.15 -13.11
CA ARG A 439 18.37 16.95 -14.08
C ARG A 439 17.36 17.87 -13.40
N VAL A 440 16.62 17.37 -12.39
CA VAL A 440 15.66 18.17 -11.61
C VAL A 440 16.40 19.27 -10.84
N MET A 441 17.52 18.95 -10.22
CA MET A 441 18.37 19.92 -9.53
C MET A 441 18.78 21.07 -10.46
N ALA A 442 19.32 20.75 -11.63
CA ALA A 442 19.73 21.75 -12.62
C ALA A 442 18.53 22.56 -13.13
N ALA A 443 17.42 21.92 -13.47
CA ALA A 443 16.21 22.56 -14.02
C ALA A 443 15.52 23.48 -13.01
N THR A 444 15.60 23.19 -11.72
CA THR A 444 14.97 24.02 -10.68
C THR A 444 15.86 25.14 -10.17
N GLY A 445 17.15 25.17 -10.55
CA GLY A 445 18.12 26.18 -10.13
C GLY A 445 18.56 26.01 -8.67
N ALA A 446 18.62 24.76 -8.17
CA ALA A 446 19.15 24.47 -6.84
C ALA A 446 20.67 24.66 -6.79
N ASP A 447 21.16 25.23 -5.70
CA ASP A 447 22.61 25.44 -5.47
C ASP A 447 23.32 24.15 -5.06
N GLU A 448 22.63 23.29 -4.31
CA GLU A 448 23.16 22.04 -3.76
C GLU A 448 22.05 20.97 -3.77
N GLY A 449 22.45 19.73 -3.98
CA GLY A 449 21.54 18.57 -3.90
C GLY A 449 22.17 17.43 -3.11
N LYS A 450 21.37 16.81 -2.25
CA LYS A 450 21.73 15.58 -1.52
C LYS A 450 20.77 14.46 -1.95
N PHE A 451 21.30 13.37 -2.48
CA PHE A 451 20.53 12.22 -2.88
C PHE A 451 20.87 11.00 -2.04
N ALA A 452 19.87 10.17 -1.78
CA ALA A 452 20.04 8.97 -0.97
C ALA A 452 21.13 8.03 -1.53
N SER A 453 21.88 7.40 -0.61
CA SER A 453 22.94 6.43 -0.97
C SER A 453 22.34 5.13 -1.51
N THR A 454 23.07 4.46 -2.42
CA THR A 454 22.77 3.12 -2.95
C THR A 454 22.86 2.00 -1.92
N LYS A 455 23.45 2.25 -0.75
CA LYS A 455 23.76 1.17 0.19
C LYS A 455 22.53 0.47 0.77
N HIS A 456 21.33 1.08 0.62
CA HIS A 456 20.13 0.56 1.22
C HIS A 456 18.92 0.85 0.33
N PHE A 457 18.34 -0.21 -0.22
CA PHE A 457 17.02 -0.13 -0.82
C PHE A 457 15.99 0.06 0.29
N THR A 458 15.16 1.08 0.17
CA THR A 458 14.05 1.34 1.10
C THR A 458 12.74 1.17 0.39
N SER A 459 11.71 0.71 1.10
CA SER A 459 10.38 0.50 0.55
C SER A 459 9.51 1.74 0.68
N GLY A 460 8.59 1.90 -0.28
CA GLY A 460 7.47 2.84 -0.21
C GLY A 460 6.32 2.38 0.68
N HIS A 461 6.54 1.41 1.58
CA HIS A 461 5.49 0.72 2.33
C HIS A 461 4.51 -0.07 1.42
N HIS A 462 4.96 -0.45 0.23
CA HIS A 462 4.18 -1.12 -0.79
C HIS A 462 4.70 -2.55 -0.98
N HIS A 463 4.15 -3.50 -0.21
CA HIS A 463 4.52 -4.91 -0.32
C HIS A 463 3.56 -5.59 -1.32
N MET A 464 4.11 -6.14 -2.41
CA MET A 464 3.35 -6.73 -3.51
C MET A 464 3.95 -8.08 -3.95
N GLY A 465 3.22 -8.81 -4.81
CA GLY A 465 3.61 -10.15 -5.22
C GLY A 465 3.33 -11.18 -4.13
N THR A 466 4.13 -12.26 -4.08
CA THR A 466 4.06 -13.37 -3.10
C THR A 466 2.93 -14.37 -3.30
N CYS A 467 1.80 -14.00 -3.90
CA CYS A 467 0.68 -14.88 -4.31
C CYS A 467 0.18 -14.44 -5.68
N ARG A 468 1.10 -14.25 -6.64
CA ARG A 468 0.82 -13.60 -7.91
C ARG A 468 -0.28 -14.28 -8.72
N MET A 469 -0.99 -13.49 -9.53
CA MET A 469 -1.95 -13.95 -10.52
C MET A 469 -1.26 -14.64 -11.69
N GLY A 470 -1.98 -15.56 -12.34
CA GLY A 470 -1.58 -16.19 -13.59
C GLY A 470 -2.63 -17.16 -14.13
N HIS A 471 -2.23 -17.99 -15.08
CA HIS A 471 -3.15 -18.86 -15.79
C HIS A 471 -3.30 -20.25 -15.15
N GLY A 472 -2.39 -20.65 -14.28
CA GLY A 472 -2.46 -21.94 -13.65
C GLY A 472 -1.41 -22.20 -12.56
N VAL A 473 -1.51 -23.34 -11.90
CA VAL A 473 -0.66 -23.74 -10.78
C VAL A 473 0.85 -23.77 -11.10
N ARG A 474 1.21 -23.89 -12.38
CA ARG A 474 2.60 -23.97 -12.81
C ARG A 474 3.31 -22.61 -12.89
N ASP A 475 2.57 -21.51 -12.87
CA ASP A 475 3.11 -20.15 -13.04
C ASP A 475 2.63 -19.16 -11.97
N SER A 476 1.64 -19.56 -11.15
CA SER A 476 0.97 -18.65 -10.25
C SER A 476 0.29 -19.33 -9.06
N VAL A 477 -0.18 -18.53 -8.11
CA VAL A 477 -0.94 -18.98 -6.95
C VAL A 477 -2.44 -18.85 -7.19
N VAL A 478 -2.87 -17.78 -7.83
CA VAL A 478 -4.27 -17.42 -8.03
C VAL A 478 -4.58 -17.09 -9.49
N ASP A 479 -5.85 -17.24 -9.86
CA ASP A 479 -6.36 -16.80 -11.15
C ASP A 479 -6.58 -15.27 -11.21
N GLN A 480 -7.08 -14.77 -12.33
CA GLN A 480 -7.34 -13.35 -12.56
C GLN A 480 -8.39 -12.72 -11.61
N PHE A 481 -9.12 -13.51 -10.85
CA PHE A 481 -10.07 -13.05 -9.82
C PHE A 481 -9.55 -13.24 -8.39
N GLY A 482 -8.30 -13.66 -8.25
CA GLY A 482 -7.69 -13.93 -6.94
C GLY A 482 -8.10 -15.27 -6.34
N LYS A 483 -8.77 -16.16 -7.08
CA LYS A 483 -9.14 -17.49 -6.61
C LYS A 483 -7.93 -18.42 -6.66
N ILE A 484 -7.65 -19.13 -5.56
CA ILE A 484 -6.54 -20.09 -5.50
C ILE A 484 -6.79 -21.24 -6.48
N HIS A 485 -5.77 -21.60 -7.27
CA HIS A 485 -5.84 -22.74 -8.17
C HIS A 485 -6.11 -24.02 -7.39
N GLY A 486 -7.09 -24.79 -7.84
CA GLY A 486 -7.50 -26.06 -7.19
C GLY A 486 -8.39 -25.91 -5.95
N THR A 487 -8.73 -24.69 -5.52
CA THR A 487 -9.62 -24.45 -4.37
C THR A 487 -10.77 -23.53 -4.79
N PRO A 488 -11.99 -24.05 -4.97
CA PRO A 488 -13.06 -23.33 -5.69
C PRO A 488 -13.65 -22.12 -4.96
N ASN A 489 -13.49 -22.04 -3.63
CA ASN A 489 -14.12 -21.06 -2.76
C ASN A 489 -13.13 -20.32 -1.83
N LEU A 490 -11.86 -20.32 -2.17
CA LEU A 490 -10.82 -19.61 -1.44
C LEU A 490 -10.15 -18.58 -2.32
N PHE A 491 -10.12 -17.34 -1.85
CA PHE A 491 -9.56 -16.20 -2.56
C PHE A 491 -8.43 -15.57 -1.75
N VAL A 492 -7.39 -15.13 -2.44
CA VAL A 492 -6.37 -14.21 -1.91
C VAL A 492 -6.49 -12.93 -2.71
N VAL A 493 -6.68 -11.79 -2.07
CA VAL A 493 -6.91 -10.51 -2.76
C VAL A 493 -6.07 -9.40 -2.14
N GLY A 494 -5.53 -8.54 -2.99
CA GLY A 494 -4.76 -7.37 -2.58
C GLY A 494 -3.39 -7.28 -3.23
N GLY A 495 -2.45 -6.64 -2.56
CA GLY A 495 -1.09 -6.46 -3.08
C GLY A 495 -0.35 -7.77 -3.38
N SER A 496 -0.69 -8.85 -2.65
CA SER A 496 -0.11 -10.19 -2.88
C SER A 496 -0.31 -10.73 -4.30
N ASN A 497 -1.34 -10.26 -5.00
CA ASN A 497 -1.72 -10.77 -6.33
C ASN A 497 -0.96 -10.12 -7.49
N PHE A 498 -0.20 -9.07 -7.22
CA PHE A 498 0.50 -8.33 -8.25
C PHE A 498 1.53 -9.20 -8.97
N VAL A 499 1.57 -9.09 -10.29
CA VAL A 499 2.53 -9.77 -11.17
C VAL A 499 3.74 -8.86 -11.41
N SER A 500 3.46 -7.61 -11.73
CA SER A 500 4.44 -6.51 -11.78
C SER A 500 3.91 -5.34 -10.95
N PRO A 501 4.78 -4.57 -10.26
CA PRO A 501 4.33 -3.49 -9.37
C PRO A 501 4.01 -2.19 -10.12
N GLY A 502 4.56 -1.97 -11.34
CA GLY A 502 4.69 -0.65 -11.92
C GLY A 502 5.51 0.29 -11.01
N ALA A 503 5.38 1.60 -11.18
CA ALA A 503 6.03 2.56 -10.28
C ALA A 503 5.03 3.46 -9.52
N VAL A 504 3.72 3.25 -9.70
CA VAL A 504 2.67 4.03 -9.03
C VAL A 504 2.19 3.37 -7.74
N ASN A 505 1.65 4.16 -6.81
CA ASN A 505 1.10 3.63 -5.56
C ASN A 505 0.03 2.56 -5.81
N PRO A 506 0.12 1.35 -5.24
CA PRO A 506 -0.68 0.20 -5.66
C PRO A 506 -2.11 0.19 -5.12
N THR A 507 -2.43 1.05 -4.14
CA THR A 507 -3.67 0.95 -3.35
C THR A 507 -4.93 1.06 -4.19
N LEU A 508 -4.97 1.96 -5.21
CA LEU A 508 -6.13 2.08 -6.09
C LEU A 508 -6.36 0.80 -6.91
N THR A 509 -5.27 0.20 -7.42
CA THR A 509 -5.32 -1.08 -8.14
C THR A 509 -5.81 -2.22 -7.23
N MET A 510 -5.36 -2.27 -5.97
CA MET A 510 -5.85 -3.25 -5.00
C MET A 510 -7.36 -3.11 -4.75
N VAL A 511 -7.87 -1.88 -4.64
CA VAL A 511 -9.31 -1.63 -4.45
C VAL A 511 -10.10 -1.99 -5.71
N ALA A 512 -9.60 -1.66 -6.90
CA ALA A 512 -10.22 -2.03 -8.17
C ALA A 512 -10.33 -3.56 -8.33
N LEU A 513 -9.25 -4.28 -8.03
CA LEU A 513 -9.25 -5.76 -8.01
C LEU A 513 -10.24 -6.32 -6.98
N ALA A 514 -10.32 -5.73 -5.79
CA ALA A 514 -11.25 -6.16 -4.75
C ALA A 514 -12.72 -6.02 -5.20
N ILE A 515 -13.08 -4.89 -5.81
CA ILE A 515 -14.43 -4.69 -6.35
C ILE A 515 -14.73 -5.71 -7.45
N ARG A 516 -13.80 -5.89 -8.40
CA ARG A 516 -13.94 -6.86 -9.50
C ARG A 516 -14.12 -8.30 -8.99
N THR A 517 -13.32 -8.69 -8.01
CA THR A 517 -13.43 -10.02 -7.38
C THR A 517 -14.76 -10.18 -6.65
N THR A 518 -15.21 -9.15 -5.92
CA THR A 518 -16.49 -9.20 -5.21
C THR A 518 -17.66 -9.36 -6.16
N GLU A 519 -17.71 -8.61 -7.26
CA GLU A 519 -18.76 -8.75 -8.28
C GLU A 519 -18.74 -10.16 -8.89
N TYR A 520 -17.57 -10.70 -9.23
CA TYR A 520 -17.44 -12.08 -9.70
C TYR A 520 -17.99 -13.11 -8.68
N MET A 521 -17.71 -12.91 -7.40
CA MET A 521 -18.18 -13.82 -6.34
C MET A 521 -19.71 -13.78 -6.19
N VAL A 522 -20.30 -12.58 -6.18
CA VAL A 522 -21.77 -12.41 -6.10
C VAL A 522 -22.46 -13.07 -7.29
N ASP A 523 -21.92 -12.88 -8.50
CA ASP A 523 -22.54 -13.39 -9.72
C ASP A 523 -22.40 -14.92 -9.88
N ARG A 524 -21.39 -15.55 -9.27
CA ARG A 524 -21.01 -16.92 -9.60
C ARG A 524 -20.98 -17.90 -8.43
N LEU A 525 -20.93 -17.42 -7.19
CA LEU A 525 -20.70 -18.29 -6.02
C LEU A 525 -21.70 -18.06 -4.89
N LEU A 526 -22.24 -16.85 -4.74
CA LEU A 526 -23.11 -16.41 -3.65
C LEU A 526 -24.51 -16.10 -4.14
#